data_cf4be5d69cb59c922f5936cd649546ed
#
_entry.id   cf4be5d69cb59c922f5936cd649546ed
#
_cell.length_a   1.000
_cell.length_b   1.000
_cell.length_c   1.000
_cell.angle_alpha   90.00
_cell.angle_beta   90.00
_cell.angle_gamma   90.00
#
_symmetry.space_group_name_H-M   'P 1'
#
loop_
_entity.id
_entity.type
_entity.pdbx_description
1 polymer ?
#
loop_
_entity_poly.entity_id
_entity_poly.type
_entity_poly.pdbx_seq_one_letter_code
_entity_poly.pdbx_strand_id
1 'polypeptide(L)'
;MTKHILKHVFCCILICSSISLSYANNTQMLTNKVSVAGQMNTAKFSQLIRQGFKSVIVNRPDQEMGNAVKVSELRNIAEKSQISVIYQPVNSGKISQTDILEFAKYYNELPKPILMICRSGARSSALFHQAKSQGLLHE
;
A
#
# COMPACT_ATOMS: atom_id res chain seq x y z
N MET A 1 -53.25 -29.63 44.36
CA MET A 1 -52.85 -28.28 44.00
C MET A 1 -51.35 -28.26 43.76
N THR A 2 -50.93 -28.40 42.55
CA THR A 2 -49.52 -28.37 42.10
C THR A 2 -49.24 -27.05 41.46
N LYS A 3 -48.45 -26.20 42.14
CA LYS A 3 -47.96 -24.91 41.59
C LYS A 3 -46.75 -25.20 40.71
N HIS A 4 -46.88 -25.10 39.41
CA HIS A 4 -45.79 -25.12 38.49
C HIS A 4 -45.08 -23.75 38.51
N ILE A 5 -43.90 -23.70 39.06
CA ILE A 5 -43.01 -22.53 39.01
C ILE A 5 -42.23 -22.62 37.67
N LEU A 6 -42.66 -21.80 36.72
CA LEU A 6 -41.98 -21.64 35.46
C LEU A 6 -40.73 -20.76 35.66
N LYS A 7 -39.57 -21.39 35.74
CA LYS A 7 -38.30 -20.66 35.78
C LYS A 7 -37.97 -20.18 34.37
N HIS A 8 -38.11 -18.87 34.17
CA HIS A 8 -37.62 -18.20 32.99
C HIS A 8 -36.11 -18.12 33.09
N VAL A 9 -35.39 -18.96 32.31
CA VAL A 9 -33.96 -18.81 32.10
C VAL A 9 -33.78 -17.69 31.07
N PHE A 10 -33.39 -16.52 31.56
CA PHE A 10 -33.03 -15.38 30.72
C PHE A 10 -31.62 -15.64 30.17
N CYS A 11 -31.56 -16.16 28.95
CA CYS A 11 -30.29 -16.36 28.24
C CYS A 11 -29.83 -15.01 27.72
N CYS A 12 -28.94 -14.33 28.46
CA CYS A 12 -28.24 -13.14 27.97
C CYS A 12 -27.25 -13.57 26.88
N ILE A 13 -27.68 -13.44 25.63
CA ILE A 13 -26.78 -13.53 24.49
C ILE A 13 -25.94 -12.24 24.47
N LEU A 14 -24.72 -12.33 24.99
CA LEU A 14 -23.69 -11.32 24.79
C LEU A 14 -23.30 -11.34 23.31
N ILE A 15 -23.92 -10.44 22.55
CA ILE A 15 -23.46 -10.15 21.19
C ILE A 15 -22.16 -9.38 21.33
N CYS A 16 -21.04 -10.10 21.27
CA CYS A 16 -19.72 -9.51 21.12
C CYS A 16 -19.67 -8.89 19.72
N SER A 17 -20.05 -7.62 19.62
CA SER A 17 -19.83 -6.82 18.41
C SER A 17 -18.32 -6.62 18.29
N SER A 18 -17.66 -7.48 17.52
CA SER A 18 -16.30 -7.23 17.06
C SER A 18 -16.34 -5.99 16.18
N ILE A 19 -16.01 -4.85 16.78
CA ILE A 19 -15.71 -3.64 16.03
C ILE A 19 -14.43 -3.93 15.27
N SER A 20 -14.57 -4.41 14.04
CA SER A 20 -13.48 -4.43 13.09
C SER A 20 -13.12 -2.98 12.83
N LEU A 21 -12.05 -2.48 13.48
CA LEU A 21 -11.41 -1.24 13.06
C LEU A 21 -10.89 -1.49 11.64
N SER A 22 -11.71 -1.16 10.65
CA SER A 22 -11.25 -0.96 9.29
C SER A 22 -10.29 0.23 9.32
N TYR A 23 -9.01 -0.04 9.54
CA TYR A 23 -7.99 0.91 9.12
C TYR A 23 -8.18 1.04 7.61
N ALA A 24 -8.68 2.20 7.18
CA ALA A 24 -8.72 2.55 5.77
C ALA A 24 -7.28 2.48 5.26
N ASN A 25 -6.94 1.36 4.68
CA ASN A 25 -5.69 1.22 3.95
C ASN A 25 -5.81 2.19 2.78
N ASN A 26 -5.08 3.32 2.84
CA ASN A 26 -4.98 4.27 1.72
C ASN A 26 -4.20 3.63 0.55
N THR A 27 -4.42 2.36 0.34
CA THR A 27 -3.80 1.53 -0.68
C THR A 27 -4.87 1.18 -1.68
N GLN A 28 -4.62 1.51 -2.93
CA GLN A 28 -5.50 1.19 -4.05
C GLN A 28 -4.82 0.13 -4.93
N MET A 29 -5.47 -1.00 -5.09
CA MET A 29 -5.04 -2.01 -6.05
C MET A 29 -5.36 -1.54 -7.46
N LEU A 30 -4.35 -1.43 -8.32
CA LEU A 30 -4.51 -1.13 -9.75
C LEU A 30 -4.67 -2.42 -10.55
N THR A 31 -3.89 -3.43 -10.20
CA THR A 31 -3.98 -4.81 -10.73
C THR A 31 -3.57 -5.78 -9.61
N ASN A 32 -3.67 -7.06 -9.85
CA ASN A 32 -3.14 -8.08 -8.91
C ASN A 32 -1.60 -8.01 -8.75
N LYS A 33 -0.90 -7.27 -9.62
CA LYS A 33 0.57 -7.11 -9.59
C LYS A 33 1.02 -5.78 -9.00
N VAL A 34 0.16 -4.76 -8.94
CA VAL A 34 0.51 -3.39 -8.51
C VAL A 34 -0.56 -2.78 -7.65
N SER A 35 -0.14 -2.21 -6.54
CA SER A 35 -0.95 -1.33 -5.71
C SER A 35 -0.23 0.00 -5.51
N VAL A 36 -1.00 1.07 -5.34
CA VAL A 36 -0.47 2.39 -5.03
C VAL A 36 -0.94 2.84 -3.65
N ALA A 37 -0.11 3.59 -2.96
CA ALA A 37 -0.41 4.16 -1.65
C ALA A 37 0.05 5.61 -1.58
N GLY A 38 -0.64 6.36 -0.72
CA GLY A 38 -0.26 7.72 -0.39
C GLY A 38 0.77 7.79 0.74
N GLN A 39 0.90 8.99 1.28
CA GLN A 39 1.74 9.31 2.42
C GLN A 39 1.50 8.35 3.59
N MET A 40 2.57 7.90 4.22
CA MET A 40 2.50 6.99 5.36
C MET A 40 3.59 7.27 6.38
N ASN A 41 3.38 6.78 7.60
CA ASN A 41 4.42 6.68 8.60
C ASN A 41 5.08 5.29 8.59
N THR A 42 6.13 5.12 9.36
CA THR A 42 6.88 3.86 9.44
C THR A 42 6.05 2.69 9.98
N ALA A 43 5.13 2.94 10.93
CA ALA A 43 4.26 1.91 11.49
C ALA A 43 3.29 1.37 10.44
N LYS A 44 2.67 2.26 9.66
CA LYS A 44 1.77 1.89 8.57
C LYS A 44 2.52 1.15 7.45
N PHE A 45 3.71 1.61 7.09
CA PHE A 45 4.54 0.92 6.12
C PHE A 45 4.87 -0.50 6.56
N SER A 46 5.28 -0.68 7.84
CA SER A 46 5.54 -2.01 8.42
C SER A 46 4.34 -2.94 8.35
N GLN A 47 3.12 -2.41 8.48
CA GLN A 47 1.90 -3.21 8.32
C GLN A 47 1.66 -3.59 6.86
N LEU A 48 1.85 -2.65 5.93
CA LEU A 48 1.60 -2.88 4.50
C LEU A 48 2.53 -3.93 3.91
N ILE A 49 3.82 -3.88 4.20
CA ILE A 49 4.78 -4.85 3.64
C ILE A 49 4.51 -6.29 4.09
N ARG A 50 3.80 -6.48 5.21
CA ARG A 50 3.36 -7.82 5.67
C ARG A 50 2.18 -8.39 4.88
N GLN A 51 1.58 -7.61 4.00
CA GLN A 51 0.44 -8.04 3.18
C GLN A 51 0.85 -8.80 1.91
N GLY A 52 2.11 -9.15 1.78
CA GLY A 52 2.61 -10.01 0.70
C GLY A 52 3.24 -9.26 -0.47
N PHE A 53 3.53 -7.96 -0.35
CA PHE A 53 4.31 -7.25 -1.36
C PHE A 53 5.73 -7.81 -1.44
N LYS A 54 6.25 -7.91 -2.65
CA LYS A 54 7.61 -8.41 -2.92
C LYS A 54 8.59 -7.29 -3.22
N SER A 55 8.10 -6.15 -3.66
CA SER A 55 8.92 -4.98 -3.99
C SER A 55 8.16 -3.69 -3.66
N VAL A 56 8.90 -2.62 -3.44
CA VAL A 56 8.38 -1.28 -3.20
C VAL A 56 9.08 -0.29 -4.12
N ILE A 57 8.33 0.61 -4.75
CA ILE A 57 8.85 1.76 -5.50
C ILE A 57 8.39 3.03 -4.81
N VAL A 58 9.31 3.88 -4.39
CA VAL A 58 9.02 5.16 -3.76
C VAL A 58 9.19 6.27 -4.79
N ASN A 59 8.06 6.88 -5.18
CA ASN A 59 8.03 7.98 -6.15
C ASN A 59 8.04 9.35 -5.52
N ARG A 60 7.78 9.48 -4.23
CA ARG A 60 7.82 10.77 -3.54
C ARG A 60 9.26 11.18 -3.27
N PRO A 61 9.74 12.35 -3.75
CA PRO A 61 11.06 12.85 -3.42
C PRO A 61 11.24 13.06 -1.91
N ASP A 62 12.39 12.67 -1.38
CA ASP A 62 12.73 12.86 0.04
C ASP A 62 12.70 14.32 0.46
N GLN A 63 13.02 15.23 -0.47
CA GLN A 63 13.04 16.66 -0.23
C GLN A 63 11.70 17.37 -0.46
N GLU A 64 10.68 16.65 -0.89
CA GLU A 64 9.35 17.21 -1.12
C GLU A 64 8.77 17.72 0.19
N MET A 65 8.23 18.96 0.15
CA MET A 65 7.63 19.61 1.32
C MET A 65 6.58 18.70 1.97
N GLY A 66 6.63 18.57 3.30
CA GLY A 66 5.72 17.74 4.08
C GLY A 66 6.05 16.25 4.06
N ASN A 67 7.14 15.84 3.41
CA ASN A 67 7.59 14.45 3.47
C ASN A 67 8.38 14.18 4.76
N ALA A 68 7.70 13.60 5.76
CA ALA A 68 8.28 13.31 7.06
C ALA A 68 9.10 12.02 7.10
N VAL A 69 8.89 11.11 6.13
CA VAL A 69 9.54 9.80 6.10
C VAL A 69 10.45 9.68 4.89
N LYS A 70 11.73 9.47 5.12
CA LYS A 70 12.73 9.32 4.06
C LYS A 70 12.76 7.89 3.51
N VAL A 71 13.17 7.74 2.26
CA VAL A 71 13.30 6.42 1.63
C VAL A 71 14.24 5.49 2.41
N SER A 72 15.26 6.03 3.05
CA SER A 72 16.18 5.25 3.88
C SER A 72 15.51 4.57 5.06
N GLU A 73 14.52 5.23 5.69
CA GLU A 73 13.74 4.67 6.80
C GLU A 73 12.84 3.52 6.30
N LEU A 74 12.20 3.69 5.15
CA LEU A 74 11.39 2.64 4.52
C LEU A 74 12.26 1.44 4.12
N ARG A 75 13.43 1.72 3.57
CA ARG A 75 14.40 0.69 3.19
C ARG A 75 14.87 -0.14 4.38
N ASN A 76 15.20 0.49 5.50
CA ASN A 76 15.59 -0.19 6.72
C ASN A 76 14.51 -1.14 7.25
N ILE A 77 13.25 -0.77 7.11
CA ILE A 77 12.11 -1.62 7.51
C ILE A 77 11.94 -2.79 6.54
N ALA A 78 11.97 -2.52 5.25
CA ALA A 78 11.72 -3.52 4.21
C ALA A 78 12.83 -4.57 4.13
N GLU A 79 14.09 -4.19 4.34
CA GLU A 79 15.23 -5.10 4.32
C GLU A 79 15.13 -6.23 5.36
N LYS A 80 14.53 -5.96 6.51
CA LYS A 80 14.26 -6.98 7.53
C LYS A 80 13.32 -8.09 7.05
N SER A 81 12.53 -7.82 6.04
CA SER A 81 11.60 -8.76 5.38
C SER A 81 12.10 -9.19 3.99
N GLN A 82 13.35 -8.86 3.63
CA GLN A 82 13.96 -9.16 2.32
C GLN A 82 13.16 -8.57 1.14
N ILE A 83 12.57 -7.40 1.34
CA ILE A 83 11.81 -6.67 0.32
C ILE A 83 12.68 -5.54 -0.21
N SER A 84 12.85 -5.48 -1.54
CA SER A 84 13.60 -4.41 -2.19
C SER A 84 12.81 -3.12 -2.23
N VAL A 85 13.45 -2.01 -1.90
CA VAL A 85 12.90 -0.66 -2.03
C VAL A 85 13.68 0.12 -3.07
N ILE A 86 13.03 0.43 -4.17
CA ILE A 86 13.58 1.27 -5.24
C ILE A 86 13.16 2.72 -4.99
N TYR A 87 14.12 3.62 -5.05
CA TYR A 87 13.87 5.05 -4.99
C TYR A 87 13.86 5.63 -6.39
N GLN A 88 12.67 5.93 -6.90
CA GLN A 88 12.45 6.60 -8.18
C GLN A 88 11.70 7.91 -7.91
N PRO A 89 12.39 9.00 -7.51
CA PRO A 89 11.75 10.26 -7.24
C PRO A 89 11.18 10.87 -8.53
N VAL A 90 9.92 11.25 -8.49
CA VAL A 90 9.20 11.85 -9.61
C VAL A 90 8.56 13.15 -9.12
N ASN A 91 8.77 14.24 -9.85
CA ASN A 91 8.21 15.55 -9.49
C ASN A 91 6.68 15.55 -9.65
N SER A 92 6.00 16.14 -8.68
CA SER A 92 4.54 16.28 -8.70
C SER A 92 4.09 17.15 -9.87
N GLY A 93 3.06 16.69 -10.57
CA GLY A 93 2.43 17.43 -11.68
C GLY A 93 3.21 17.45 -13.00
N LYS A 94 4.38 16.83 -13.06
CA LYS A 94 5.19 16.79 -14.30
C LYS A 94 5.93 15.46 -14.44
N ILE A 95 5.20 14.45 -14.91
CA ILE A 95 5.80 13.14 -15.25
C ILE A 95 6.42 13.26 -16.63
N SER A 96 7.71 12.97 -16.74
CA SER A 96 8.46 12.95 -18.00
C SER A 96 8.38 11.59 -18.68
N GLN A 97 8.70 11.55 -19.98
CA GLN A 97 8.84 10.27 -20.68
C GLN A 97 9.97 9.42 -20.10
N THR A 98 11.03 10.05 -19.60
CA THR A 98 12.12 9.35 -18.91
C THR A 98 11.62 8.67 -17.64
N ASP A 99 10.79 9.34 -16.83
CA ASP A 99 10.17 8.73 -15.64
C ASP A 99 9.35 7.48 -15.98
N ILE A 100 8.59 7.56 -17.08
CA ILE A 100 7.75 6.44 -17.54
C ILE A 100 8.59 5.24 -17.99
N LEU A 101 9.66 5.49 -18.74
CA LEU A 101 10.57 4.44 -19.23
C LEU A 101 11.34 3.79 -18.06
N GLU A 102 11.80 4.60 -17.12
CA GLU A 102 12.49 4.11 -15.93
C GLU A 102 11.55 3.26 -15.05
N PHE A 103 10.33 3.74 -14.82
CA PHE A 103 9.31 2.96 -14.12
C PHE A 103 9.05 1.61 -14.82
N ALA A 104 8.86 1.62 -16.13
CA ALA A 104 8.60 0.41 -16.90
C ALA A 104 9.74 -0.63 -16.73
N LYS A 105 10.99 -0.17 -16.72
CA LYS A 105 12.14 -1.02 -16.45
C LYS A 105 12.03 -1.67 -15.08
N TYR A 106 11.81 -0.89 -14.03
CA TYR A 106 11.64 -1.44 -12.68
C TYR A 106 10.45 -2.39 -12.60
N TYR A 107 9.31 -2.01 -13.17
CA TYR A 107 8.13 -2.88 -13.19
C TYR A 107 8.45 -4.25 -13.82
N ASN A 108 9.14 -4.27 -14.94
CA ASN A 108 9.43 -5.50 -15.67
C ASN A 108 10.44 -6.40 -14.95
N GLU A 109 11.36 -5.83 -14.18
CA GLU A 109 12.44 -6.54 -13.49
C GLU A 109 12.11 -6.98 -12.06
N LEU A 110 11.28 -6.21 -11.36
CA LEU A 110 11.01 -6.45 -9.93
C LEU A 110 10.03 -7.59 -9.68
N PRO A 111 10.21 -8.35 -8.58
CA PRO A 111 9.23 -9.31 -8.10
C PRO A 111 7.89 -8.64 -7.79
N LYS A 112 6.79 -9.32 -8.13
CA LYS A 112 5.41 -8.86 -7.90
C LYS A 112 4.77 -9.60 -6.71
N PRO A 113 3.80 -9.01 -6.00
CA PRO A 113 3.21 -7.68 -6.23
C PRO A 113 4.12 -6.52 -5.80
N ILE A 114 3.99 -5.39 -6.48
CA ILE A 114 4.74 -4.15 -6.22
C ILE A 114 3.83 -3.15 -5.50
N LEU A 115 4.33 -2.55 -4.43
CA LEU A 115 3.73 -1.40 -3.79
C LEU A 115 4.41 -0.12 -4.27
N MET A 116 3.67 0.81 -4.84
CA MET A 116 4.17 2.13 -5.23
C MET A 116 3.68 3.19 -4.25
N ILE A 117 4.58 4.08 -3.83
CA ILE A 117 4.30 5.09 -2.81
C ILE A 117 4.61 6.49 -3.36
N CYS A 118 3.64 7.39 -3.24
CA CYS A 118 3.86 8.82 -3.43
C CYS A 118 3.09 9.62 -2.37
N ARG A 119 2.72 10.87 -2.61
CA ARG A 119 1.99 11.68 -1.63
C ARG A 119 0.53 11.24 -1.44
N SER A 120 -0.18 10.95 -2.53
CA SER A 120 -1.61 10.59 -2.53
C SER A 120 -1.92 9.27 -3.25
N GLY A 121 -0.93 8.67 -3.92
CA GLY A 121 -1.12 7.55 -4.84
C GLY A 121 -1.33 7.97 -6.30
N ALA A 122 -1.72 9.21 -6.55
CA ALA A 122 -2.06 9.69 -7.90
C ALA A 122 -0.86 9.69 -8.87
N ARG A 123 0.29 10.12 -8.41
CA ARG A 123 1.54 10.17 -9.21
C ARG A 123 1.98 8.76 -9.62
N SER A 124 2.01 7.85 -8.68
CA SER A 124 2.33 6.44 -8.91
C SER A 124 1.33 5.78 -9.86
N SER A 125 0.05 6.05 -9.67
CA SER A 125 -1.01 5.58 -10.56
C SER A 125 -0.84 6.12 -11.99
N ALA A 126 -0.50 7.39 -12.15
CA ALA A 126 -0.25 8.00 -13.45
C ALA A 126 0.95 7.37 -14.17
N LEU A 127 2.06 7.10 -13.47
CA LEU A 127 3.20 6.37 -14.03
C LEU A 127 2.79 5.00 -14.57
N PHE A 128 2.07 4.23 -13.76
CA PHE A 128 1.58 2.92 -14.15
C PHE A 128 0.69 2.99 -15.39
N HIS A 129 -0.32 3.86 -15.39
CA HIS A 129 -1.26 3.96 -16.51
C HIS A 129 -0.61 4.46 -17.80
N GLN A 130 0.34 5.40 -17.71
CA GLN A 130 1.06 5.88 -18.88
C GLN A 130 2.00 4.82 -19.46
N ALA A 131 2.73 4.08 -18.61
CA ALA A 131 3.57 2.98 -19.07
C ALA A 131 2.74 1.85 -19.71
N LYS A 132 1.59 1.52 -19.11
CA LYS A 132 0.66 0.53 -19.64
C LYS A 132 0.07 0.94 -20.98
N SER A 133 -0.39 2.19 -21.11
CA SER A 133 -0.97 2.71 -22.37
C SER A 133 0.03 2.75 -23.51
N GLN A 134 1.33 2.87 -23.21
CA GLN A 134 2.41 2.83 -24.18
C GLN A 134 2.89 1.41 -24.50
N GLY A 135 2.30 0.38 -23.89
CA GLY A 135 2.69 -1.02 -24.12
C GLY A 135 4.06 -1.39 -23.55
N LEU A 136 4.53 -0.67 -22.53
CA LEU A 136 5.87 -0.85 -21.98
C LEU A 136 5.96 -1.90 -20.87
N LEU A 137 4.81 -2.36 -20.35
CA LEU A 137 4.76 -3.30 -19.23
C LEU A 137 4.59 -4.73 -19.75
N HIS A 138 5.46 -5.63 -19.31
CA HIS A 138 5.34 -7.07 -19.58
C HIS A 138 4.31 -7.70 -18.64
N GLU A 139 3.32 -8.36 -19.20
CA GLU A 139 2.26 -9.03 -18.45
C GLU A 139 2.60 -10.48 -18.07
#